data_78db1a98fa97568fa46dc8982ba07325
#
_entry.id   78db1a98fa97568fa46dc8982ba07325
#
_cell.length_a   1.000
_cell.length_b   1.000
_cell.length_c   1.000
_cell.angle_alpha   90.00
_cell.angle_beta   90.00
_cell.angle_gamma   90.00
#
_symmetry.space_group_name_H-M   'P 1'
#
loop_
_entity.id
_entity.type
_entity.pdbx_description
1 polymer ?
#
loop_
_entity_poly.entity_id
_entity_poly.type
_entity_poly.pdbx_seq_one_letter_code
_entity_poly.pdbx_strand_id
1 'polypeptide(L)'
;MKALVKDIDGIGLTLREVEKPTIQANEVLIKIKSTAICGTDLHIWNWDTWASSTIKIPMTVGHEFMGEIEEIGENVESLSVGMRVSAEGHIAGSNSRNAKAGKLHLDPDTVNLGVDREGAFAEYLMMPASNVVALPESVSNEVGSILDPFGNAVHATLSFDLVGEDVLITGAGPIGIMSAAIAEHVGARNVLISDINDERLKLAQKVCN
;
A
#
# COMPACT_ATOMS: atom_id res chain seq x y z
N MET A 1 9.14 -17.95 -10.47
CA MET A 1 8.95 -16.52 -10.78
C MET A 1 10.05 -15.67 -10.17
N LYS A 2 10.36 -14.51 -10.76
CA LYS A 2 11.34 -13.57 -10.18
C LYS A 2 10.71 -12.78 -9.04
N ALA A 3 11.48 -12.54 -7.98
CA ALA A 3 11.08 -11.71 -6.83
C ALA A 3 12.30 -11.01 -6.22
N LEU A 4 12.09 -9.86 -5.61
CA LEU A 4 13.07 -9.21 -4.73
C LEU A 4 12.84 -9.67 -3.30
N VAL A 5 13.83 -10.36 -2.77
CA VAL A 5 13.74 -11.07 -1.49
C VAL A 5 14.73 -10.48 -0.49
N LYS A 6 14.24 -10.23 0.72
CA LYS A 6 15.08 -10.01 1.90
C LYS A 6 15.51 -11.36 2.46
N ASP A 7 16.72 -11.80 2.14
CA ASP A 7 17.28 -13.09 2.54
C ASP A 7 18.66 -12.97 3.20
N ILE A 8 19.12 -11.75 3.41
CA ILE A 8 20.38 -11.42 4.06
C ILE A 8 20.15 -10.62 5.35
N ASP A 9 20.87 -10.96 6.40
CA ASP A 9 20.93 -10.19 7.65
C ASP A 9 21.90 -9.02 7.47
N GLY A 10 21.44 -7.97 6.79
CA GLY A 10 22.23 -6.79 6.42
C GLY A 10 21.58 -5.96 5.32
N ILE A 11 22.28 -4.95 4.81
CA ILE A 11 21.78 -4.04 3.78
C ILE A 11 21.55 -4.76 2.44
N GLY A 12 20.42 -4.46 1.81
CA GLY A 12 20.10 -4.88 0.45
C GLY A 12 18.97 -5.92 0.34
N LEU A 13 18.57 -6.16 -0.91
CA LEU A 13 17.63 -7.20 -1.33
C LEU A 13 18.28 -8.01 -2.44
N THR A 14 17.88 -9.26 -2.58
CA THR A 14 18.41 -10.18 -3.60
C THR A 14 17.31 -10.51 -4.62
N LEU A 15 17.65 -10.44 -5.92
CA LEU A 15 16.76 -10.96 -6.96
C LEU A 15 16.86 -12.50 -6.96
N ARG A 16 15.73 -13.17 -6.72
CA ARG A 16 15.62 -14.62 -6.62
C ARG A 16 14.59 -15.18 -7.60
N GLU A 17 14.80 -16.44 -7.98
CA GLU A 17 13.74 -17.30 -8.49
C GLU A 17 13.03 -17.95 -7.30
N VAL A 18 11.72 -17.72 -7.16
CA VAL A 18 10.87 -18.30 -6.12
C VAL A 18 9.70 -19.05 -6.76
N GLU A 19 9.02 -19.88 -5.99
CA GLU A 19 7.83 -20.57 -6.48
C GLU A 19 6.70 -19.58 -6.74
N LYS A 20 5.93 -19.81 -7.82
CA LYS A 20 4.68 -19.05 -8.08
C LYS A 20 3.65 -19.45 -7.03
N PRO A 21 2.99 -18.50 -6.35
CA PRO A 21 2.00 -18.83 -5.33
C PRO A 21 0.83 -19.63 -5.91
N THR A 22 0.29 -20.54 -5.11
CA THR A 22 -0.94 -21.27 -5.39
C THR A 22 -2.07 -20.69 -4.55
N ILE A 23 -3.17 -20.30 -5.19
CA ILE A 23 -4.32 -19.70 -4.52
C ILE A 23 -5.21 -20.73 -3.84
N GLN A 24 -5.92 -20.27 -2.80
CA GLN A 24 -6.98 -21.01 -2.13
C GLN A 24 -8.36 -20.54 -2.62
N ALA A 25 -9.43 -21.18 -2.15
CA ALA A 25 -10.80 -20.96 -2.61
C ALA A 25 -11.29 -19.50 -2.54
N ASN A 26 -10.81 -18.70 -1.58
CA ASN A 26 -11.21 -17.31 -1.37
C ASN A 26 -10.13 -16.28 -1.78
N GLU A 27 -9.14 -16.72 -2.56
CA GLU A 27 -7.99 -15.90 -2.94
C GLU A 27 -7.94 -15.65 -4.45
N VAL A 28 -7.16 -14.69 -4.85
CA VAL A 28 -6.84 -14.42 -6.25
C VAL A 28 -5.34 -14.39 -6.46
N LEU A 29 -4.91 -14.77 -7.65
CA LEU A 29 -3.55 -14.58 -8.12
C LEU A 29 -3.51 -13.34 -9.00
N ILE A 30 -2.65 -12.41 -8.68
CA ILE A 30 -2.48 -11.15 -9.37
C ILE A 30 -1.13 -11.16 -10.09
N LYS A 31 -1.13 -10.91 -11.39
CA LYS A 31 0.07 -10.65 -12.18
C LYS A 31 0.45 -9.18 -12.03
N ILE A 32 1.55 -8.91 -11.36
CA ILE A 32 2.00 -7.54 -11.06
C ILE A 32 2.42 -6.82 -12.35
N LYS A 33 1.98 -5.58 -12.50
CA LYS A 33 2.29 -4.70 -13.64
C LYS A 33 3.14 -3.49 -13.25
N SER A 34 2.89 -2.94 -12.06
CA SER A 34 3.61 -1.79 -11.52
C SER A 34 3.68 -1.88 -10.00
N THR A 35 4.77 -1.42 -9.45
CA THR A 35 4.97 -1.30 -7.99
C THR A 35 5.53 0.07 -7.66
N ALA A 36 5.30 0.54 -6.43
CA ALA A 36 5.94 1.72 -5.89
C ALA A 36 6.78 1.34 -4.66
N ILE A 37 7.66 2.23 -4.24
CA ILE A 37 8.59 2.01 -3.13
C ILE A 37 8.13 2.86 -1.93
N CYS A 38 7.80 2.20 -0.84
CA CYS A 38 7.46 2.83 0.43
C CYS A 38 8.71 3.14 1.28
N GLY A 39 8.58 4.04 2.24
CA GLY A 39 9.58 4.22 3.29
C GLY A 39 9.89 2.95 4.07
N THR A 40 8.89 2.09 4.27
CA THR A 40 9.04 0.75 4.89
C THR A 40 10.01 -0.12 4.11
N ASP A 41 9.98 -0.10 2.78
CA ASP A 41 10.91 -0.87 1.95
C ASP A 41 12.36 -0.38 2.12
N LEU A 42 12.55 0.94 2.36
CA LEU A 42 13.86 1.51 2.66
C LEU A 42 14.38 1.10 4.04
N HIS A 43 13.51 0.98 5.05
CA HIS A 43 13.84 0.40 6.36
C HIS A 43 14.30 -1.05 6.20
N ILE A 44 13.57 -1.86 5.42
CA ILE A 44 13.91 -3.26 5.14
C ILE A 44 15.22 -3.36 4.34
N TRP A 45 15.41 -2.51 3.33
CA TRP A 45 16.66 -2.43 2.56
C TRP A 45 17.86 -2.13 3.47
N ASN A 46 17.74 -1.08 4.31
CA ASN A 46 18.81 -0.66 5.21
C ASN A 46 19.05 -1.61 6.38
N TRP A 47 18.10 -2.51 6.64
CA TRP A 47 18.14 -3.47 7.73
C TRP A 47 18.34 -2.82 9.10
N ASP A 48 17.59 -1.76 9.35
CA ASP A 48 17.66 -1.01 10.61
C ASP A 48 17.10 -1.81 11.80
N THR A 49 17.08 -1.21 12.97
CA THR A 49 16.63 -1.87 14.20
C THR A 49 15.19 -2.37 14.11
N TRP A 50 14.29 -1.60 13.47
CA TRP A 50 12.92 -2.04 13.28
C TRP A 50 12.84 -3.24 12.34
N ALA A 51 13.46 -3.14 11.16
CA ALA A 51 13.41 -4.20 10.16
C ALA A 51 14.02 -5.50 10.68
N SER A 52 15.19 -5.43 11.33
CA SER A 52 15.88 -6.60 11.86
C SER A 52 15.14 -7.30 13.01
N SER A 53 14.29 -6.56 13.72
CA SER A 53 13.46 -7.13 14.80
C SER A 53 12.09 -7.62 14.34
N THR A 54 11.61 -7.18 13.17
CA THR A 54 10.25 -7.43 12.68
C THR A 54 10.21 -8.43 11.54
N ILE A 55 11.10 -8.26 10.54
CA ILE A 55 11.06 -9.06 9.31
C ILE A 55 11.68 -10.43 9.54
N LYS A 56 10.92 -11.46 9.18
CA LYS A 56 11.42 -12.84 9.16
C LYS A 56 11.97 -13.15 7.77
N ILE A 57 13.28 -13.38 7.69
CA ILE A 57 13.94 -13.75 6.44
C ILE A 57 13.89 -15.28 6.21
N PRO A 58 13.71 -15.76 4.94
CA PRO A 58 13.53 -14.96 3.72
C PRO A 58 12.12 -14.38 3.61
N MET A 59 11.97 -13.21 2.95
CA MET A 59 10.69 -12.53 2.71
C MET A 59 10.73 -11.79 1.38
N THR A 60 9.76 -12.01 0.50
CA THR A 60 9.50 -11.12 -0.64
C THR A 60 8.89 -9.83 -0.12
N VAL A 61 9.50 -8.69 -0.44
CA VAL A 61 9.08 -7.40 0.10
C VAL A 61 8.13 -6.66 -0.86
N GLY A 62 7.70 -5.45 -0.47
CA GLY A 62 6.82 -4.59 -1.28
C GLY A 62 5.33 -4.77 -0.97
N HIS A 63 4.58 -3.65 -0.92
CA HIS A 63 3.16 -3.65 -0.59
C HIS A 63 2.36 -2.62 -1.38
N GLU A 64 3.02 -1.78 -2.17
CA GLU A 64 2.41 -0.81 -3.07
C GLU A 64 2.45 -1.35 -4.49
N PHE A 65 1.30 -1.66 -5.09
CA PHE A 65 1.25 -2.32 -6.39
C PHE A 65 -0.04 -2.10 -7.15
N MET A 66 0.03 -2.38 -8.43
CA MET A 66 -1.09 -2.56 -9.34
C MET A 66 -0.82 -3.78 -10.22
N GLY A 67 -1.85 -4.55 -10.54
CA GLY A 67 -1.75 -5.73 -11.39
C GLY A 67 -3.06 -6.09 -12.08
N GLU A 68 -3.05 -7.26 -12.71
CA GLU A 68 -4.21 -7.88 -13.34
C GLU A 68 -4.46 -9.25 -12.71
N ILE A 69 -5.73 -9.59 -12.50
CA ILE A 69 -6.10 -10.92 -12.00
C ILE A 69 -5.77 -11.97 -13.05
N GLU A 70 -4.92 -12.93 -12.67
CA GLU A 70 -4.52 -14.07 -13.49
C GLU A 70 -5.38 -15.30 -13.21
N GLU A 71 -5.69 -15.57 -11.93
CA GLU A 71 -6.49 -16.70 -11.47
C GLU A 71 -7.40 -16.26 -10.31
N ILE A 72 -8.56 -16.89 -10.18
CA ILE A 72 -9.52 -16.68 -9.07
C ILE A 72 -9.84 -18.01 -8.39
N GLY A 73 -9.99 -17.99 -7.07
CA GLY A 73 -10.45 -19.13 -6.29
C GLY A 73 -11.94 -19.45 -6.52
N GLU A 74 -12.33 -20.66 -6.23
CA GLU A 74 -13.70 -21.18 -6.54
C GLU A 74 -14.84 -20.43 -5.83
N ASN A 75 -14.56 -19.76 -4.70
CA ASN A 75 -15.55 -18.98 -3.94
C ASN A 75 -15.52 -17.47 -4.29
N VAL A 76 -14.74 -17.05 -5.27
CA VAL A 76 -14.62 -15.63 -5.64
C VAL A 76 -15.64 -15.30 -6.72
N GLU A 77 -16.70 -14.58 -6.36
CA GLU A 77 -17.80 -14.22 -7.27
C GLU A 77 -17.71 -12.78 -7.80
N SER A 78 -17.09 -11.86 -7.03
CA SER A 78 -17.10 -10.42 -7.32
C SER A 78 -15.96 -9.94 -8.23
N LEU A 79 -15.01 -10.81 -8.55
CA LEU A 79 -13.83 -10.50 -9.35
C LEU A 79 -13.75 -11.45 -10.56
N SER A 80 -13.04 -11.03 -11.60
CA SER A 80 -12.86 -11.84 -12.82
C SER A 80 -11.42 -11.76 -13.32
N VAL A 81 -10.96 -12.81 -13.98
CA VAL A 81 -9.66 -12.84 -14.67
C VAL A 81 -9.57 -11.69 -15.67
N GLY A 82 -8.42 -11.03 -15.72
CA GLY A 82 -8.14 -9.87 -16.56
C GLY A 82 -8.54 -8.53 -15.94
N MET A 83 -9.25 -8.49 -14.79
CA MET A 83 -9.52 -7.23 -14.10
C MET A 83 -8.23 -6.58 -13.62
N ARG A 84 -8.14 -5.26 -13.84
CA ARG A 84 -7.08 -4.40 -13.27
C ARG A 84 -7.40 -4.13 -11.81
N VAL A 85 -6.43 -4.36 -10.94
CA VAL A 85 -6.64 -4.32 -9.49
C VAL A 85 -5.43 -3.76 -8.75
N SER A 86 -5.70 -3.19 -7.58
CA SER A 86 -4.78 -3.07 -6.46
C SER A 86 -5.40 -3.76 -5.25
N ALA A 87 -4.82 -3.62 -4.07
CA ALA A 87 -5.41 -4.21 -2.87
C ALA A 87 -5.05 -3.40 -1.61
N GLU A 88 -5.89 -3.55 -0.57
CA GLU A 88 -5.54 -3.17 0.79
C GLU A 88 -4.51 -4.16 1.34
N GLY A 89 -3.30 -3.67 1.62
CA GLY A 89 -2.17 -4.48 2.08
C GLY A 89 -2.27 -4.94 3.53
N HIS A 90 -3.21 -4.36 4.32
CA HIS A 90 -3.48 -4.74 5.69
C HIS A 90 -4.60 -5.78 5.75
N ILE A 91 -4.24 -7.04 5.88
CA ILE A 91 -5.18 -8.16 5.93
C ILE A 91 -5.62 -8.33 7.37
N ALA A 92 -6.77 -7.76 7.72
CA ALA A 92 -7.32 -7.81 9.06
C ALA A 92 -7.91 -9.19 9.39
N GLY A 93 -7.84 -9.56 10.66
CA GLY A 93 -8.60 -10.68 11.21
C GLY A 93 -10.10 -10.36 11.28
N SER A 94 -10.91 -11.36 11.61
CA SER A 94 -12.38 -11.20 11.72
C SER A 94 -12.90 -11.21 13.15
N ASN A 95 -12.07 -11.59 14.12
CA ASN A 95 -12.50 -11.98 15.46
C ASN A 95 -12.28 -10.94 16.56
N SER A 96 -11.43 -9.95 16.34
CA SER A 96 -11.16 -8.92 17.35
C SER A 96 -12.38 -8.01 17.59
N ARG A 97 -12.41 -7.33 18.73
CA ARG A 97 -13.43 -6.33 19.03
C ARG A 97 -13.46 -5.21 17.97
N ASN A 98 -12.30 -4.79 17.49
CA ASN A 98 -12.17 -3.74 16.49
C ASN A 98 -12.69 -4.20 15.14
N ALA A 99 -12.32 -5.40 14.69
CA ALA A 99 -12.82 -5.98 13.45
C ALA A 99 -14.35 -6.12 13.46
N LYS A 100 -14.92 -6.64 14.55
CA LYS A 100 -16.38 -6.74 14.73
C LYS A 100 -17.11 -5.40 14.77
N ALA A 101 -16.41 -4.31 15.13
CA ALA A 101 -16.94 -2.94 15.10
C ALA A 101 -16.70 -2.24 13.74
N GLY A 102 -16.22 -2.94 12.71
CA GLY A 102 -15.91 -2.38 11.40
C GLY A 102 -14.63 -1.52 11.36
N LYS A 103 -13.83 -1.54 12.43
CA LYS A 103 -12.57 -0.80 12.53
C LYS A 103 -11.39 -1.71 12.19
N LEU A 104 -11.36 -2.21 10.94
CA LEU A 104 -10.36 -3.19 10.49
C LEU A 104 -8.92 -2.67 10.61
N HIS A 105 -8.69 -1.39 10.35
CA HIS A 105 -7.39 -0.72 10.50
C HIS A 105 -6.85 -0.69 11.94
N LEU A 106 -7.66 -1.04 12.94
CA LEU A 106 -7.27 -1.15 14.35
C LEU A 106 -7.25 -2.61 14.85
N ASP A 107 -7.28 -3.56 13.94
CA ASP A 107 -7.25 -4.98 14.33
C ASP A 107 -5.83 -5.38 14.77
N PRO A 108 -5.66 -5.92 15.99
CA PRO A 108 -4.35 -6.34 16.49
C PRO A 108 -3.78 -7.56 15.76
N ASP A 109 -4.64 -8.33 15.06
CA ASP A 109 -4.26 -9.54 14.34
C ASP A 109 -4.03 -9.26 12.83
N THR A 110 -3.83 -8.00 12.47
CA THR A 110 -3.53 -7.61 11.07
C THR A 110 -2.22 -8.22 10.59
N VAL A 111 -2.27 -8.81 9.39
CA VAL A 111 -1.12 -9.34 8.67
C VAL A 111 -0.76 -8.37 7.54
N ASN A 112 0.44 -7.82 7.56
CA ASN A 112 0.88 -6.79 6.62
C ASN A 112 1.61 -7.42 5.43
N LEU A 113 1.19 -7.05 4.23
CA LEU A 113 1.82 -7.45 2.98
C LEU A 113 3.28 -6.95 2.90
N GLY A 114 4.22 -7.80 2.50
CA GLY A 114 5.64 -7.47 2.39
C GLY A 114 6.37 -7.29 3.73
N VAL A 115 5.70 -7.56 4.87
CA VAL A 115 6.24 -7.46 6.24
C VAL A 115 6.01 -8.76 7.01
N ASP A 116 4.75 -9.21 7.10
CA ASP A 116 4.36 -10.43 7.81
C ASP A 116 4.11 -11.61 6.85
N ARG A 117 3.89 -11.30 5.57
CA ARG A 117 3.70 -12.27 4.47
C ARG A 117 4.35 -11.76 3.20
N GLU A 118 4.54 -12.68 2.24
CA GLU A 118 5.15 -12.40 0.92
C GLU A 118 4.49 -11.22 0.21
N GLY A 119 5.31 -10.30 -0.29
CA GLY A 119 4.90 -9.01 -0.85
C GLY A 119 4.88 -8.94 -2.37
N ALA A 120 4.73 -7.72 -2.87
CA ALA A 120 4.42 -7.41 -4.26
C ALA A 120 5.64 -7.19 -5.17
N PHE A 121 6.87 -7.16 -4.65
CA PHE A 121 8.06 -7.04 -5.51
C PHE A 121 8.40 -8.40 -6.15
N ALA A 122 7.42 -8.96 -6.86
CA ALA A 122 7.46 -10.23 -7.57
C ALA A 122 6.62 -10.15 -8.86
N GLU A 123 6.74 -11.16 -9.73
CA GLU A 123 5.92 -11.22 -10.94
C GLU A 123 4.45 -11.54 -10.64
N TYR A 124 4.18 -12.27 -9.55
CA TYR A 124 2.83 -12.65 -9.11
C TYR A 124 2.68 -12.50 -7.61
N LEU A 125 1.47 -12.14 -7.20
CA LEU A 125 1.07 -11.97 -5.81
C LEU A 125 -0.26 -12.68 -5.56
N MET A 126 -0.35 -13.40 -4.44
CA MET A 126 -1.60 -13.98 -3.95
C MET A 126 -2.22 -13.07 -2.89
N MET A 127 -3.51 -12.74 -3.06
CA MET A 127 -4.26 -11.90 -2.11
C MET A 127 -5.63 -12.51 -1.78
N PRO A 128 -6.12 -12.33 -0.53
CA PRO A 128 -7.52 -12.56 -0.25
C PRO A 128 -8.40 -11.68 -1.13
N ALA A 129 -9.43 -12.26 -1.75
CA ALA A 129 -10.32 -11.51 -2.65
C ALA A 129 -11.02 -10.33 -1.95
N SER A 130 -11.27 -10.44 -0.64
CA SER A 130 -11.86 -9.36 0.17
C SER A 130 -11.01 -8.10 0.27
N ASN A 131 -9.70 -8.22 0.07
CA ASN A 131 -8.77 -7.09 0.11
C ASN A 131 -8.55 -6.44 -1.25
N VAL A 132 -9.03 -7.07 -2.33
CA VAL A 132 -8.77 -6.62 -3.70
C VAL A 132 -9.74 -5.52 -4.13
N VAL A 133 -9.20 -4.47 -4.74
CA VAL A 133 -9.95 -3.31 -5.25
C VAL A 133 -9.81 -3.25 -6.76
N ALA A 134 -10.94 -3.33 -7.46
CA ALA A 134 -10.97 -3.18 -8.92
C ALA A 134 -10.68 -1.73 -9.32
N LEU A 135 -9.84 -1.55 -10.34
CA LEU A 135 -9.45 -0.24 -10.85
C LEU A 135 -10.18 0.08 -12.15
N PRO A 136 -10.77 1.29 -12.28
CA PRO A 136 -11.32 1.74 -13.54
C PRO A 136 -10.20 1.95 -14.58
N GLU A 137 -10.54 1.82 -15.86
CA GLU A 137 -9.58 2.00 -16.96
C GLU A 137 -8.93 3.39 -16.99
N SER A 138 -9.61 4.41 -16.46
CA SER A 138 -9.10 5.78 -16.36
C SER A 138 -7.93 5.95 -15.39
N VAL A 139 -7.70 5.00 -14.49
CA VAL A 139 -6.57 5.00 -13.56
C VAL A 139 -5.37 4.35 -14.23
N SER A 140 -4.26 5.10 -14.40
CA SER A 140 -3.02 4.55 -14.98
C SER A 140 -2.37 3.52 -14.04
N ASN A 141 -1.42 2.74 -14.55
CA ASN A 141 -0.70 1.76 -13.73
C ASN A 141 0.13 2.43 -12.62
N GLU A 142 0.72 3.59 -12.93
CA GLU A 142 1.51 4.38 -11.99
C GLU A 142 0.63 4.87 -10.83
N VAL A 143 -0.55 5.42 -11.14
CA VAL A 143 -1.51 5.87 -10.11
C VAL A 143 -2.06 4.68 -9.33
N GLY A 144 -2.39 3.59 -10.01
CA GLY A 144 -2.87 2.36 -9.37
C GLY A 144 -1.86 1.75 -8.40
N SER A 145 -0.55 1.93 -8.64
CA SER A 145 0.49 1.38 -7.76
C SER A 145 0.69 2.17 -6.45
N ILE A 146 0.20 3.41 -6.35
CA ILE A 146 0.34 4.26 -5.15
C ILE A 146 -0.97 4.39 -4.35
N LEU A 147 -1.93 3.49 -4.55
CA LEU A 147 -3.21 3.56 -3.83
C LEU A 147 -3.10 3.29 -2.34
N ASP A 148 -2.11 2.54 -1.89
CA ASP A 148 -1.85 2.34 -0.46
C ASP A 148 -1.52 3.68 0.24
N PRO A 149 -0.45 4.42 -0.12
CA PRO A 149 -0.18 5.72 0.49
C PRO A 149 -1.29 6.76 0.22
N PHE A 150 -1.98 6.68 -0.91
CA PHE A 150 -3.14 7.53 -1.19
C PHE A 150 -4.31 7.23 -0.24
N GLY A 151 -4.60 5.96 0.03
CA GLY A 151 -5.59 5.53 1.02
C GLY A 151 -5.28 6.05 2.42
N ASN A 152 -4.01 5.99 2.84
CA ASN A 152 -3.54 6.57 4.10
C ASN A 152 -3.77 8.09 4.15
N ALA A 153 -3.48 8.82 3.06
CA ALA A 153 -3.73 10.24 2.96
C ALA A 153 -5.22 10.58 3.05
N VAL A 154 -6.08 9.85 2.33
CA VAL A 154 -7.54 9.99 2.36
C VAL A 154 -8.06 9.74 3.77
N HIS A 155 -7.68 8.61 4.39
CA HIS A 155 -8.13 8.24 5.73
C HIS A 155 -7.75 9.30 6.77
N ALA A 156 -6.48 9.74 6.79
CA ALA A 156 -6.00 10.74 7.73
C ALA A 156 -6.70 12.08 7.54
N THR A 157 -6.80 12.55 6.30
CA THR A 157 -7.36 13.87 5.97
C THR A 157 -8.86 13.93 6.25
N LEU A 158 -9.62 12.92 5.82
CA LEU A 158 -11.08 12.89 5.98
C LEU A 158 -11.55 12.41 7.38
N SER A 159 -10.63 12.15 8.30
CA SER A 159 -10.98 11.89 9.71
C SER A 159 -11.43 13.15 10.45
N PHE A 160 -11.34 14.32 9.82
CA PHE A 160 -11.71 15.63 10.38
C PHE A 160 -12.64 16.38 9.43
N ASP A 161 -13.46 17.28 9.99
CA ASP A 161 -14.28 18.22 9.21
C ASP A 161 -13.37 19.36 8.71
N LEU A 162 -13.15 19.44 7.41
CA LEU A 162 -12.17 20.36 6.80
C LEU A 162 -12.81 21.51 6.01
N VAL A 163 -14.09 21.41 5.67
CA VAL A 163 -14.75 22.43 4.83
C VAL A 163 -14.76 23.79 5.53
N GLY A 164 -14.08 24.76 4.93
CA GLY A 164 -13.95 26.12 5.47
C GLY A 164 -12.92 26.29 6.59
N GLU A 165 -12.20 25.24 6.96
CA GLU A 165 -11.19 25.25 8.01
C GLU A 165 -9.77 25.56 7.49
N ASP A 166 -8.89 26.00 8.39
CA ASP A 166 -7.47 26.16 8.13
C ASP A 166 -6.74 24.86 8.51
N VAL A 167 -6.01 24.28 7.58
CA VAL A 167 -5.35 22.98 7.74
C VAL A 167 -3.84 23.14 7.73
N LEU A 168 -3.17 22.62 8.75
CA LEU A 168 -1.71 22.51 8.79
C LEU A 168 -1.29 21.06 8.64
N ILE A 169 -0.45 20.78 7.64
CA ILE A 169 0.15 19.48 7.39
C ILE A 169 1.65 19.56 7.69
N THR A 170 2.13 18.73 8.59
CA THR A 170 3.55 18.63 8.94
C THR A 170 4.17 17.45 8.23
N GLY A 171 5.12 17.73 7.32
CA GLY A 171 5.78 16.74 6.46
C GLY A 171 5.26 16.78 5.02
N ALA A 172 6.13 17.19 4.08
CA ALA A 172 5.87 17.21 2.65
C ALA A 172 6.40 15.95 1.94
N GLY A 173 6.25 14.79 2.59
CA GLY A 173 6.43 13.49 1.94
C GLY A 173 5.24 13.15 1.03
N PRO A 174 5.25 11.99 0.35
CA PRO A 174 4.18 11.60 -0.57
C PRO A 174 2.78 11.70 0.07
N ILE A 175 2.59 11.12 1.26
CA ILE A 175 1.31 11.16 1.98
C ILE A 175 0.92 12.60 2.33
N GLY A 176 1.84 13.44 2.83
CA GLY A 176 1.54 14.83 3.17
C GLY A 176 1.12 15.66 1.96
N ILE A 177 1.79 15.49 0.81
CA ILE A 177 1.41 16.18 -0.44
C ILE A 177 0.03 15.72 -0.92
N MET A 178 -0.25 14.42 -0.89
CA MET A 178 -1.56 13.88 -1.23
C MET A 178 -2.65 14.41 -0.26
N SER A 179 -2.36 14.48 1.05
CA SER A 179 -3.26 15.03 2.06
C SER A 179 -3.56 16.50 1.79
N ALA A 180 -2.57 17.30 1.38
CA ALA A 180 -2.78 18.70 1.03
C ALA A 180 -3.71 18.85 -0.17
N ALA A 181 -3.49 18.08 -1.23
CA ALA A 181 -4.37 18.07 -2.40
C ALA A 181 -5.80 17.62 -2.06
N ILE A 182 -5.96 16.63 -1.18
CA ILE A 182 -7.28 16.18 -0.70
C ILE A 182 -7.95 17.28 0.12
N ALA A 183 -7.24 17.94 1.05
CA ALA A 183 -7.78 19.01 1.88
C ALA A 183 -8.28 20.19 1.04
N GLU A 184 -7.52 20.62 0.02
CA GLU A 184 -7.96 21.63 -0.95
C GLU A 184 -9.21 21.16 -1.71
N HIS A 185 -9.20 19.93 -2.21
CA HIS A 185 -10.29 19.36 -3.00
C HIS A 185 -11.63 19.32 -2.22
N VAL A 186 -11.59 19.02 -0.93
CA VAL A 186 -12.79 18.92 -0.09
C VAL A 186 -13.25 20.26 0.47
N GLY A 187 -12.52 21.35 0.20
CA GLY A 187 -12.95 22.70 0.52
C GLY A 187 -12.38 23.31 1.80
N ALA A 188 -11.20 22.90 2.21
CA ALA A 188 -10.45 23.62 3.24
C ALA A 188 -10.22 25.07 2.80
N ARG A 189 -10.27 26.03 3.74
CA ARG A 189 -10.11 27.45 3.45
C ARG A 189 -8.67 27.80 3.12
N ASN A 190 -7.74 27.33 3.93
CA ASN A 190 -6.30 27.47 3.69
C ASN A 190 -5.63 26.15 4.03
N VAL A 191 -4.68 25.71 3.20
CA VAL A 191 -3.85 24.53 3.45
C VAL A 191 -2.38 24.96 3.53
N LEU A 192 -1.79 24.76 4.69
CA LEU A 192 -0.35 24.95 4.90
C LEU A 192 0.33 23.60 4.99
N ILE A 193 1.43 23.45 4.24
CA ILE A 193 2.31 22.28 4.36
C ILE A 193 3.72 22.73 4.78
N SER A 194 4.35 22.02 5.70
CA SER A 194 5.71 22.31 6.17
C SER A 194 6.61 21.08 6.09
N ASP A 195 7.88 21.30 5.81
CA ASP A 195 8.94 20.27 5.83
C ASP A 195 10.28 20.95 6.12
N ILE A 196 11.25 20.19 6.60
CA ILE A 196 12.65 20.63 6.74
C ILE A 196 13.43 20.50 5.43
N ASN A 197 12.86 19.84 4.41
CA ASN A 197 13.48 19.60 3.11
C ASN A 197 12.85 20.49 2.05
N ASP A 198 13.63 21.46 1.57
CA ASP A 198 13.18 22.43 0.56
C ASP A 198 12.77 21.79 -0.77
N GLU A 199 13.38 20.67 -1.19
CA GLU A 199 13.01 20.00 -2.44
C GLU A 199 11.63 19.36 -2.35
N ARG A 200 11.26 18.84 -1.18
CA ARG A 200 9.90 18.35 -0.93
C ARG A 200 8.87 19.47 -0.94
N LEU A 201 9.19 20.63 -0.37
CA LEU A 201 8.33 21.81 -0.42
C LEU A 201 8.15 22.32 -1.86
N LYS A 202 9.22 22.33 -2.67
CA LYS A 202 9.12 22.67 -4.10
C LYS A 202 8.25 21.66 -4.88
N LEU A 203 8.27 20.39 -4.50
CA LEU A 203 7.39 19.39 -5.11
C LEU A 203 5.94 19.61 -4.69
N ALA A 204 5.69 19.89 -3.41
CA ALA A 204 4.35 20.19 -2.90
C ALA A 204 3.72 21.36 -3.67
N GLN A 205 4.46 22.46 -3.92
CA GLN A 205 4.02 23.61 -4.70
C GLN A 205 3.65 23.31 -6.16
N LYS A 206 4.08 22.18 -6.71
CA LYS A 206 3.69 21.74 -8.07
C LYS A 206 2.39 20.95 -8.09
N VAL A 207 1.98 20.41 -6.96
CA VAL A 207 0.83 19.51 -6.81
C VAL A 207 -0.36 20.25 -6.16
N CYS A 208 -0.06 21.17 -5.23
CA CYS A 208 -1.04 21.96 -4.48
C CYS A 208 -0.89 23.45 -4.83
N ASN A 209 -1.98 24.21 -4.81
CA ASN A 209 -2.01 25.65 -5.10
C ASN A 209 -1.55 26.50 -3.92
#